data_14d00467ea7f2b63c7bf9fa157138dcc
#
_entry.id   14d00467ea7f2b63c7bf9fa157138dcc
#
_cell.length_a   1.000
_cell.length_b   1.000
_cell.length_c   1.000
_cell.angle_alpha   90.00
_cell.angle_beta   90.00
_cell.angle_gamma   90.00
#
_symmetry.space_group_name_H-M   'P 1'
#
loop_
_entity.id
_entity.type
_entity.pdbx_description
1 polymer ?
#
loop_
_entity_poly.entity_id
_entity_poly.type
_entity_poly.pdbx_seq_one_letter_code
_entity_poly.pdbx_strand_id
1 'polypeptide(L)'
;MSCSIVTTERQFTAVIKAKVPFAGIPDAQRSARTTLAATLPSLDAGPVGRGVTRFRTPPDGALDMEMGSIVARRFEDHGDVVLSELPAGRAAHFALKGSFAGLPGAWQTLFEWCSREGVTPSGVNWEIYGAEQDADLYALLA
;
A
#
# COMPACT_ATOMS: atom_id res chain seq x y z
N MET A 1 19.42 2.27 -9.21
CA MET A 1 18.41 1.53 -8.44
C MET A 1 18.77 1.64 -6.97
N SER A 2 17.96 2.31 -6.17
CA SER A 2 18.34 2.64 -4.80
C SER A 2 17.29 2.16 -3.80
N CYS A 3 17.71 1.22 -2.96
CA CYS A 3 16.99 0.95 -1.72
C CYS A 3 17.60 1.78 -0.60
N SER A 4 16.79 2.20 0.35
CA SER A 4 17.24 2.98 1.50
C SER A 4 16.34 2.72 2.70
N ILE A 5 16.78 3.14 3.88
CA ILE A 5 15.94 3.16 5.07
C ILE A 5 15.47 4.59 5.27
N VAL A 6 14.17 4.75 5.43
CA VAL A 6 13.52 6.05 5.64
C VAL A 6 12.70 6.01 6.91
N THR A 7 12.41 7.18 7.47
CA THR A 7 11.44 7.31 8.56
C THR A 7 10.13 7.79 7.96
N THR A 8 9.05 7.05 8.24
CA THR A 8 7.72 7.39 7.74
C THR A 8 6.89 8.02 8.84
N GLU A 9 5.91 8.83 8.43
CA GLU A 9 4.91 9.40 9.32
C GLU A 9 3.56 8.73 9.08
N ARG A 10 2.72 8.71 10.11
CA ARG A 10 1.36 8.17 9.96
C ARG A 10 0.56 9.02 8.98
N GLN A 11 -0.14 8.36 8.06
CA GLN A 11 -1.04 9.03 7.11
C GLN A 11 -2.39 8.31 7.12
N PHE A 12 -3.48 9.06 7.16
CA PHE A 12 -4.83 8.48 7.09
C PHE A 12 -5.13 8.00 5.68
N THR A 13 -5.87 6.90 5.59
CA THR A 13 -6.29 6.33 4.30
C THR A 13 -7.77 6.00 4.32
N ALA A 14 -8.39 6.08 3.13
CA ALA A 14 -9.72 5.57 2.88
C ALA A 14 -9.55 4.33 2.02
N VAL A 15 -9.93 3.16 2.54
CA VAL A 15 -9.60 1.88 1.91
C VAL A 15 -10.76 0.91 1.92
N ILE A 16 -10.66 -0.07 1.01
CA ILE A 16 -11.46 -1.28 1.03
C ILE A 16 -10.54 -2.42 1.44
N LYS A 17 -10.95 -3.19 2.45
CA LYS A 17 -10.20 -4.33 2.95
C LYS A 17 -10.64 -5.61 2.25
N ALA A 18 -9.67 -6.43 1.86
CA ALA A 18 -9.93 -7.73 1.24
C ALA A 18 -8.85 -8.72 1.66
N LYS A 19 -9.24 -9.99 1.76
CA LYS A 19 -8.31 -11.10 1.95
C LYS A 19 -8.44 -12.00 0.73
N VAL A 20 -7.39 -12.07 -0.08
CA VAL A 20 -7.44 -12.74 -1.38
C VAL A 20 -6.21 -13.59 -1.63
N PRO A 21 -6.34 -14.71 -2.37
CA PRO A 21 -5.17 -15.41 -2.89
C PRO A 21 -4.48 -14.54 -3.96
N PHE A 22 -3.22 -14.83 -4.24
CA PHE A 22 -2.47 -14.05 -5.23
C PHE A 22 -3.18 -13.94 -6.59
N ALA A 23 -3.84 -15.01 -7.04
CA ALA A 23 -4.58 -15.00 -8.29
C ALA A 23 -5.79 -14.06 -8.26
N GLY A 24 -6.31 -13.74 -7.08
CA GLY A 24 -7.45 -12.84 -6.92
C GLY A 24 -7.10 -11.35 -6.86
N ILE A 25 -5.81 -10.98 -6.82
CA ILE A 25 -5.39 -9.60 -6.65
C ILE A 25 -5.90 -8.66 -7.77
N PRO A 26 -5.78 -9.00 -9.07
CA PRO A 26 -6.26 -8.10 -10.12
C PRO A 26 -7.75 -7.80 -10.02
N ASP A 27 -8.57 -8.80 -9.73
CA ASP A 27 -10.02 -8.60 -9.58
C ASP A 27 -10.37 -7.79 -8.35
N ALA A 28 -9.70 -8.04 -7.22
CA ALA A 28 -9.88 -7.27 -5.99
C ALA A 28 -9.51 -5.79 -6.21
N GLN A 29 -8.40 -5.51 -6.88
CA GLN A 29 -7.98 -4.15 -7.21
C GLN A 29 -8.99 -3.45 -8.11
N ARG A 30 -9.50 -4.13 -9.13
CA ARG A 30 -10.49 -3.57 -10.06
C ARG A 30 -11.80 -3.25 -9.34
N SER A 31 -12.29 -4.17 -8.53
CA SER A 31 -13.52 -3.98 -7.76
C SER A 31 -13.37 -2.81 -6.77
N ALA A 32 -12.26 -2.74 -6.07
CA ALA A 32 -11.97 -1.66 -5.13
C ALA A 32 -11.95 -0.29 -5.83
N ARG A 33 -11.28 -0.18 -6.98
CA ARG A 33 -11.23 1.08 -7.73
C ARG A 33 -12.63 1.55 -8.12
N THR A 34 -13.50 0.66 -8.56
CA THR A 34 -14.87 1.00 -8.93
C THR A 34 -15.66 1.56 -7.74
N THR A 35 -15.61 0.88 -6.60
CA THR A 35 -16.31 1.31 -5.40
C THR A 35 -15.73 2.62 -4.86
N LEU A 36 -14.40 2.75 -4.83
CA LEU A 36 -13.75 3.96 -4.35
C LEU A 36 -14.05 5.18 -5.22
N ALA A 37 -14.06 5.02 -6.54
CA ALA A 37 -14.41 6.11 -7.46
C ALA A 37 -15.81 6.64 -7.20
N ALA A 38 -16.75 5.78 -6.84
CA ALA A 38 -18.12 6.16 -6.52
C ALA A 38 -18.26 6.78 -5.12
N THR A 39 -17.42 6.39 -4.16
CA THR A 39 -17.59 6.72 -2.73
C THR A 39 -16.69 7.89 -2.27
N LEU A 40 -15.45 7.95 -2.72
CA LEU A 40 -14.48 8.96 -2.23
C LEU A 40 -14.99 10.41 -2.33
N PRO A 41 -15.70 10.83 -3.42
CA PRO A 41 -16.17 12.20 -3.50
C PRO A 41 -17.17 12.59 -2.41
N SER A 42 -17.86 11.65 -1.82
CA SER A 42 -18.86 11.93 -0.76
C SER A 42 -18.30 11.81 0.66
N LEU A 43 -17.04 11.41 0.84
CA LEU A 43 -16.42 11.33 2.16
C LEU A 43 -15.99 12.71 2.65
N ASP A 44 -16.22 13.00 3.93
CA ASP A 44 -15.68 14.19 4.56
C ASP A 44 -14.27 13.93 5.11
N ALA A 45 -13.38 13.58 4.22
CA ALA A 45 -12.00 13.17 4.54
C ALA A 45 -10.94 14.20 4.10
N GLY A 46 -11.38 15.34 3.56
CA GLY A 46 -10.48 16.34 2.97
C GLY A 46 -10.00 15.92 1.59
N PRO A 47 -8.97 16.59 1.07
CA PRO A 47 -8.42 16.26 -0.24
C PRO A 47 -7.97 14.80 -0.32
N VAL A 48 -8.24 14.18 -1.46
CA VAL A 48 -7.80 12.80 -1.76
C VAL A 48 -6.41 12.88 -2.36
N GLY A 49 -5.47 12.15 -1.76
CA GLY A 49 -4.10 12.09 -2.22
C GLY A 49 -3.83 10.90 -3.14
N ARG A 50 -2.59 10.43 -3.11
CA ARG A 50 -2.15 9.33 -3.96
C ARG A 50 -2.85 8.03 -3.58
N GLY A 51 -3.02 7.14 -4.57
CA GLY A 51 -3.50 5.79 -4.34
C GLY A 51 -2.51 4.94 -3.57
N VAL A 52 -3.01 4.01 -2.78
CA VAL A 52 -2.18 3.12 -1.95
C VAL A 52 -2.73 1.70 -1.95
N THR A 53 -1.83 0.76 -1.73
CA THR A 53 -2.19 -0.60 -1.31
C THR A 53 -1.29 -0.97 -0.14
N ARG A 54 -1.89 -1.25 1.01
CA ARG A 54 -1.20 -1.82 2.18
C ARG A 54 -1.50 -3.30 2.23
N PHE A 55 -0.50 -4.12 2.52
CA PHE A 55 -0.71 -5.57 2.53
C PHE A 55 0.17 -6.28 3.53
N ARG A 56 -0.33 -7.44 3.96
CA ARG A 56 0.37 -8.38 4.82
C ARG A 56 0.16 -9.78 4.28
N THR A 57 1.21 -10.60 4.29
CA THR A 57 1.11 -12.01 3.91
C THR A 57 0.98 -12.85 5.17
N PRO A 58 -0.22 -13.35 5.51
CA PRO A 58 -0.39 -14.22 6.66
C PRO A 58 0.11 -15.65 6.35
N PRO A 59 0.25 -16.51 7.39
CA PRO A 59 0.76 -17.87 7.22
C PRO A 59 -0.07 -18.78 6.30
N ASP A 60 -1.34 -18.46 6.09
CA ASP A 60 -2.23 -19.27 5.22
C ASP A 60 -2.06 -18.97 3.72
N GLY A 61 -1.15 -18.07 3.36
CA GLY A 61 -0.85 -17.77 1.96
C GLY A 61 -1.83 -16.83 1.26
N ALA A 62 -2.92 -16.43 1.91
CA ALA A 62 -3.78 -15.38 1.38
C ALA A 62 -3.20 -14.01 1.76
N LEU A 63 -3.45 -13.00 0.93
CA LEU A 63 -2.96 -11.65 1.15
C LEU A 63 -4.04 -10.80 1.81
N ASP A 64 -3.76 -10.24 2.98
CA ASP A 64 -4.60 -9.20 3.58
C ASP A 64 -4.25 -7.87 2.92
N MET A 65 -5.22 -7.26 2.24
CA MET A 65 -5.02 -6.04 1.47
C MET A 65 -5.93 -4.92 1.94
N GLU A 66 -5.40 -3.71 1.91
CA GLU A 66 -6.16 -2.46 2.05
C GLU A 66 -5.86 -1.62 0.82
N MET A 67 -6.88 -1.37 0.02
CA MET A 67 -6.75 -0.69 -1.27
C MET A 67 -7.53 0.62 -1.23
N GLY A 68 -6.88 1.73 -1.54
CA GLY A 68 -7.56 3.01 -1.51
C GLY A 68 -6.65 4.20 -1.79
N SER A 69 -6.86 5.25 -1.01
CA SER A 69 -6.12 6.51 -1.19
C SER A 69 -5.76 7.14 0.14
N ILE A 70 -4.66 7.88 0.15
CA ILE A 70 -4.31 8.76 1.26
C ILE A 70 -5.35 9.88 1.32
N VAL A 71 -5.81 10.22 2.53
CA VAL A 71 -6.76 11.30 2.77
C VAL A 71 -6.20 12.24 3.85
N ALA A 72 -6.76 13.46 3.89
CA ALA A 72 -6.19 14.51 4.73
C ALA A 72 -6.60 14.38 6.21
N ARG A 73 -7.75 13.76 6.50
CA ARG A 73 -8.25 13.69 7.87
C ARG A 73 -9.11 12.45 8.11
N ARG A 74 -9.40 12.18 9.38
CA ARG A 74 -10.31 11.10 9.78
C ARG A 74 -11.71 11.34 9.20
N PHE A 75 -12.40 10.25 8.93
CA PHE A 75 -13.78 10.24 8.48
C PHE A 75 -14.50 9.03 9.07
N GLU A 76 -15.83 9.03 9.01
CA GLU A 76 -16.62 7.88 9.42
C GLU A 76 -16.71 6.86 8.28
N ASP A 77 -16.67 5.58 8.61
CA ASP A 77 -16.79 4.50 7.62
C ASP A 77 -18.07 4.66 6.80
N HIS A 78 -17.97 4.36 5.52
CA HIS A 78 -19.08 4.48 4.58
C HIS A 78 -19.17 3.24 3.70
N GLY A 79 -20.11 2.34 4.05
CA GLY A 79 -20.21 1.06 3.38
C GLY A 79 -18.92 0.25 3.55
N ASP A 80 -18.35 -0.19 2.44
CA ASP A 80 -17.10 -0.97 2.45
C ASP A 80 -15.85 -0.09 2.55
N VAL A 81 -15.99 1.23 2.44
CA VAL A 81 -14.86 2.16 2.55
C VAL A 81 -14.67 2.53 4.01
N VAL A 82 -13.53 2.18 4.56
CA VAL A 82 -13.24 2.34 5.99
C VAL A 82 -11.99 3.19 6.20
N LEU A 83 -11.92 3.82 7.37
CA LEU A 83 -10.73 4.56 7.79
C LEU A 83 -9.62 3.58 8.17
N SER A 84 -8.44 3.82 7.62
CA SER A 84 -7.23 3.11 8.00
C SER A 84 -6.06 4.08 8.02
N GLU A 85 -4.85 3.56 8.07
CA GLU A 85 -3.65 4.40 8.09
C GLU A 85 -2.45 3.68 7.53
N LEU A 86 -1.47 4.47 7.06
CA LEU A 86 -0.13 3.99 6.82
C LEU A 86 0.69 4.24 8.09
N PRO A 87 1.51 3.28 8.53
CA PRO A 87 2.17 3.39 9.83
C PRO A 87 3.35 4.34 9.83
N ALA A 88 3.63 4.91 10.99
CA ALA A 88 4.87 5.63 11.27
C ALA A 88 5.96 4.66 11.69
N GLY A 89 7.20 4.94 11.35
CA GLY A 89 8.35 4.16 11.79
C GLY A 89 9.46 4.10 10.76
N ARG A 90 10.43 3.23 11.00
CA ARG A 90 11.50 2.98 10.05
C ARG A 90 11.03 1.96 9.01
N ALA A 91 11.30 2.24 7.76
CA ALA A 91 10.90 1.38 6.66
C ALA A 91 12.01 1.30 5.62
N ALA A 92 12.16 0.13 4.99
CA ALA A 92 12.95 -0.01 3.79
C ALA A 92 12.13 0.53 2.62
N HIS A 93 12.75 1.31 1.76
CA HIS A 93 12.09 2.00 0.65
C HIS A 93 12.79 1.72 -0.69
N PHE A 94 11.98 1.55 -1.72
CA PHE A 94 12.45 1.46 -3.11
C PHE A 94 11.48 2.21 -4.02
N ALA A 95 12.01 3.04 -4.92
CA ALA A 95 11.20 3.76 -5.91
C ALA A 95 11.25 3.01 -7.25
N LEU A 96 10.08 2.51 -7.68
CA LEU A 96 9.90 1.90 -9.00
C LEU A 96 9.44 2.97 -9.99
N LYS A 97 10.07 3.02 -11.14
CA LYS A 97 9.77 4.01 -12.17
C LYS A 97 9.24 3.36 -13.46
N GLY A 98 8.19 3.95 -13.99
CA GLY A 98 7.76 3.77 -15.39
C GLY A 98 6.85 2.60 -15.68
N SER A 99 6.68 1.62 -14.81
CA SER A 99 5.78 0.49 -15.08
C SER A 99 5.42 -0.31 -13.84
N PHE A 100 4.11 -0.43 -13.56
CA PHE A 100 3.60 -1.32 -12.51
C PHE A 100 3.87 -2.81 -12.81
N ALA A 101 4.16 -3.18 -14.04
CA ALA A 101 4.56 -4.54 -14.37
C ALA A 101 5.85 -4.95 -13.64
N GLY A 102 6.67 -4.00 -13.23
CA GLY A 102 7.89 -4.24 -12.46
C GLY A 102 7.66 -4.45 -10.96
N LEU A 103 6.45 -4.34 -10.43
CA LEU A 103 6.18 -4.44 -8.99
C LEU A 103 6.67 -5.75 -8.36
N PRO A 104 6.38 -6.94 -8.91
CA PRO A 104 6.89 -8.18 -8.30
C PRO A 104 8.41 -8.21 -8.19
N GLY A 105 9.12 -7.80 -9.24
CA GLY A 105 10.59 -7.73 -9.22
C GLY A 105 11.12 -6.67 -8.26
N ALA A 106 10.43 -5.55 -8.15
CA ALA A 106 10.81 -4.48 -7.23
C ALA A 106 10.69 -4.93 -5.76
N TRP A 107 9.64 -5.64 -5.40
CA TRP A 107 9.49 -6.21 -4.06
C TRP A 107 10.59 -7.24 -3.77
N GLN A 108 10.89 -8.10 -4.72
CA GLN A 108 11.98 -9.06 -4.58
C GLN A 108 13.32 -8.34 -4.35
N THR A 109 13.61 -7.32 -5.13
CA THR A 109 14.81 -6.50 -4.98
C THR A 109 14.90 -5.88 -3.58
N LEU A 110 13.78 -5.30 -3.09
CA LEU A 110 13.75 -4.66 -1.78
C LEU A 110 14.00 -5.65 -0.65
N PHE A 111 13.35 -6.82 -0.68
CA PHE A 111 13.54 -7.83 0.35
C PHE A 111 14.95 -8.44 0.32
N GLU A 112 15.53 -8.65 -0.86
CA GLU A 112 16.92 -9.10 -0.98
C GLU A 112 17.89 -8.07 -0.41
N TRP A 113 17.64 -6.78 -0.67
CA TRP A 113 18.44 -5.70 -0.09
C TRP A 113 18.34 -5.69 1.43
N CYS A 114 17.16 -5.85 2.01
CA CYS A 114 16.98 -5.95 3.46
C CYS A 114 17.80 -7.09 4.04
N SER A 115 17.80 -8.25 3.40
CA SER A 115 18.58 -9.42 3.84
C SER A 115 20.07 -9.12 3.84
N ARG A 116 20.58 -8.48 2.79
CA ARG A 116 22.01 -8.12 2.71
C ARG A 116 22.40 -7.09 3.74
N GLU A 117 21.50 -6.14 4.06
CA GLU A 117 21.77 -5.08 5.03
C GLU A 117 21.52 -5.50 6.48
N GLY A 118 21.04 -6.70 6.71
CA GLY A 118 20.78 -7.21 8.04
C GLY A 118 19.59 -6.57 8.74
N VAL A 119 18.64 -6.03 7.99
CA VAL A 119 17.39 -5.48 8.54
C VAL A 119 16.23 -6.42 8.27
N THR A 120 15.28 -6.48 9.20
CA THR A 120 14.18 -7.44 9.16
C THR A 120 12.85 -6.74 8.91
N PRO A 121 12.18 -7.02 7.77
CA PRO A 121 10.82 -6.53 7.55
C PRO A 121 9.85 -7.10 8.58
N SER A 122 8.88 -6.28 9.01
CA SER A 122 7.88 -6.69 10.01
C SER A 122 6.76 -7.54 9.44
N GLY A 123 6.60 -7.57 8.11
CA GLY A 123 5.47 -8.19 7.44
C GLY A 123 4.38 -7.19 7.03
N VAL A 124 4.49 -5.93 7.43
CA VAL A 124 3.58 -4.87 7.00
C VAL A 124 4.25 -4.09 5.88
N ASN A 125 3.61 -4.06 4.71
CA ASN A 125 4.15 -3.46 3.50
C ASN A 125 3.10 -2.58 2.83
N TRP A 126 3.54 -1.56 2.10
CA TRP A 126 2.62 -0.77 1.29
C TRP A 126 3.29 -0.18 0.06
N GLU A 127 2.44 0.10 -0.93
CA GLU A 127 2.80 0.77 -2.16
C GLU A 127 2.05 2.09 -2.24
N ILE A 128 2.73 3.16 -2.62
CA ILE A 128 2.11 4.45 -2.91
C ILE A 128 2.34 4.73 -4.39
N TYR A 129 1.25 4.95 -5.13
CA TYR A 129 1.31 5.09 -6.57
C TYR A 129 1.46 6.55 -6.99
N GLY A 130 2.30 6.79 -7.98
CA GLY A 130 2.51 8.10 -8.56
C GLY A 130 2.03 8.17 -10.00
N ALA A 131 2.37 9.27 -10.68
CA ALA A 131 2.12 9.44 -12.11
C ALA A 131 3.00 8.50 -12.93
N GLU A 132 2.60 8.25 -14.16
CA GLU A 132 3.39 7.49 -15.14
C GLU A 132 3.74 6.06 -14.72
N GLN A 133 2.85 5.44 -13.92
CA GLN A 133 3.04 4.11 -13.34
C GLN A 133 4.28 3.99 -12.46
N ASP A 134 4.61 5.06 -11.75
CA ASP A 134 5.62 5.04 -10.70
C ASP A 134 5.01 4.53 -9.39
N ALA A 135 5.80 3.88 -8.57
CA ALA A 135 5.37 3.43 -7.26
C ALA A 135 6.52 3.52 -6.25
N ASP A 136 6.19 3.96 -5.04
CA ASP A 136 7.10 3.88 -3.90
C ASP A 136 6.72 2.66 -3.07
N LEU A 137 7.68 1.78 -2.81
CA LEU A 137 7.51 0.59 -2.02
C LEU A 137 8.10 0.78 -0.63
N TYR A 138 7.34 0.40 0.39
CA TYR A 138 7.77 0.49 1.78
C TYR A 138 7.57 -0.86 2.49
N ALA A 139 8.61 -1.34 3.15
CA ALA A 139 8.52 -2.48 4.06
C ALA A 139 8.84 -1.98 5.47
N LEU A 140 7.83 -1.95 6.34
CA LEU A 140 8.02 -1.52 7.73
C LEU A 140 8.98 -2.48 8.42
N LEU A 141 9.98 -1.95 9.09
CA LEU A 141 10.99 -2.76 9.79
C LEU A 141 10.51 -3.16 11.19
N ALA A 142 10.90 -4.37 11.57
CA ALA A 142 10.62 -4.89 12.91
C ALA A 142 11.40 -4.12 13.99
#